data_49b21ae81328b3f8064311df7f219d64
#
_entry.id   49b21ae81328b3f8064311df7f219d64
#
_cell.length_a   1.000
_cell.length_b   1.000
_cell.length_c   1.000
_cell.angle_alpha   90.00
_cell.angle_beta   90.00
_cell.angle_gamma   90.00
#
_symmetry.space_group_name_H-M   'P 1'
#
loop_
_entity.id
_entity.type
_entity.pdbx_description
1 polymer ?
#
loop_
_entity_poly.entity_id
_entity_poly.type
_entity_poly.pdbx_seq_one_letter_code
_entity_poly.pdbx_strand_id
1 'polypeptide(L)'
;MIASHLQLKPENMNDIAATAAEHTRIWLEKAVIGLNLCPFAKAPHVKNRVRIAVSTAKHTDGFLEDLDRELALLADSPPDELETTLLVHPSLFADFMQFNDMLDFADQAVIDNGLEGIIQIAPFHPDFRFEGTEADDIGNYTNRSPYPTLHLIREDSIACSF
;
A
#
# COMPACT_ATOMS: atom_id res chain seq x y z
N MET A 1 -16.28 -0.80 -32.49
CA MET A 1 -16.38 -2.20 -32.53
C MET A 1 -15.66 -2.89 -31.36
N ILE A 2 -14.39 -2.82 -31.31
CA ILE A 2 -13.62 -3.48 -30.25
C ILE A 2 -13.79 -2.82 -28.91
N ALA A 3 -14.01 -1.52 -28.87
CA ALA A 3 -14.18 -0.75 -27.64
C ALA A 3 -15.34 -1.25 -26.77
N SER A 4 -16.35 -1.89 -27.37
CA SER A 4 -17.46 -2.43 -26.62
C SER A 4 -17.06 -3.55 -25.65
N HIS A 5 -15.91 -4.14 -25.86
CA HIS A 5 -15.40 -5.21 -24.99
C HIS A 5 -14.74 -4.71 -23.72
N LEU A 6 -14.59 -3.39 -23.59
CA LEU A 6 -13.95 -2.78 -22.44
C LEU A 6 -14.94 -2.48 -21.31
N GLN A 7 -16.19 -2.89 -21.45
CA GLN A 7 -17.14 -2.76 -20.35
C GLN A 7 -16.73 -3.66 -19.19
N LEU A 8 -16.49 -3.03 -18.04
CA LEU A 8 -16.10 -3.74 -16.84
C LEU A 8 -17.32 -4.47 -16.27
N LYS A 9 -17.32 -5.78 -16.40
CA LYS A 9 -18.31 -6.63 -15.74
C LYS A 9 -17.86 -6.86 -14.30
N PRO A 10 -18.77 -7.26 -13.39
CA PRO A 10 -18.40 -7.56 -12.02
C PRO A 10 -17.25 -8.57 -11.89
N GLU A 11 -17.18 -9.51 -12.82
CA GLU A 11 -16.10 -10.49 -12.90
C GLU A 11 -14.73 -9.84 -13.10
N ASN A 12 -14.70 -8.72 -13.83
CA ASN A 12 -13.45 -8.02 -14.14
C ASN A 12 -12.89 -7.28 -12.92
N MET A 13 -13.72 -6.96 -11.93
CA MET A 13 -13.23 -6.32 -10.71
C MET A 13 -12.34 -7.27 -9.90
N ASN A 14 -12.72 -8.54 -9.84
CA ASN A 14 -11.88 -9.56 -9.20
C ASN A 14 -10.58 -9.77 -9.96
N ASP A 15 -10.65 -9.74 -11.29
CA ASP A 15 -9.46 -9.87 -12.14
C ASP A 15 -8.52 -8.67 -11.98
N ILE A 16 -9.08 -7.46 -11.88
CA ILE A 16 -8.30 -6.25 -11.66
C ILE A 16 -7.61 -6.32 -10.30
N ALA A 17 -8.33 -6.75 -9.26
CA ALA A 17 -7.77 -6.88 -7.92
C ALA A 17 -6.66 -7.94 -7.90
N ALA A 18 -6.87 -9.08 -8.53
CA ALA A 18 -5.88 -10.15 -8.63
C ALA A 18 -4.64 -9.69 -9.38
N THR A 19 -4.84 -8.96 -10.48
CA THR A 19 -3.74 -8.41 -11.28
C THR A 19 -2.95 -7.36 -10.49
N ALA A 20 -3.64 -6.48 -9.78
CA ALA A 20 -2.99 -5.47 -8.95
C ALA A 20 -2.17 -6.12 -7.83
N ALA A 21 -2.70 -7.15 -7.19
CA ALA A 21 -1.98 -7.89 -6.15
C ALA A 21 -0.72 -8.55 -6.73
N GLU A 22 -0.82 -9.16 -7.90
CA GLU A 22 0.32 -9.81 -8.55
C GLU A 22 1.38 -8.81 -8.99
N HIS A 23 0.99 -7.68 -9.58
CA HIS A 23 1.92 -6.62 -9.95
C HIS A 23 2.64 -6.06 -8.72
N THR A 24 1.92 -5.88 -7.63
CA THR A 24 2.50 -5.39 -6.37
C THR A 24 3.47 -6.40 -5.79
N ARG A 25 3.12 -7.70 -5.85
CA ARG A 25 4.01 -8.76 -5.38
C ARG A 25 5.30 -8.80 -6.19
N ILE A 26 5.20 -8.71 -7.51
CA ILE A 26 6.37 -8.70 -8.40
C ILE A 26 7.24 -7.47 -8.13
N TRP A 27 6.61 -6.30 -7.98
CA TRP A 27 7.32 -5.06 -7.64
C TRP A 27 8.06 -5.20 -6.32
N LEU A 28 7.39 -5.76 -5.30
CA LEU A 28 7.99 -5.96 -3.98
C LEU A 28 9.24 -6.84 -4.08
N GLU A 29 9.15 -7.94 -4.82
CA GLU A 29 10.26 -8.87 -4.98
C GLU A 29 11.43 -8.27 -5.77
N LYS A 30 11.14 -7.60 -6.88
CA LYS A 30 12.17 -7.14 -7.81
C LYS A 30 12.72 -5.76 -7.47
N ALA A 31 11.84 -4.80 -7.20
CA ALA A 31 12.26 -3.41 -7.04
C ALA A 31 12.64 -3.09 -5.60
N VAL A 32 11.85 -3.57 -4.64
CA VAL A 32 12.02 -3.22 -3.23
C VAL A 32 13.02 -4.16 -2.54
N ILE A 33 12.78 -5.46 -2.66
CA ILE A 33 13.62 -6.47 -1.99
C ILE A 33 14.90 -6.70 -2.77
N GLY A 34 14.78 -6.94 -4.08
CA GLY A 34 15.93 -7.23 -4.95
C GLY A 34 16.93 -6.10 -5.03
N LEU A 35 16.47 -4.85 -5.05
CA LEU A 35 17.33 -3.67 -5.04
C LEU A 35 17.61 -3.14 -3.63
N ASN A 36 17.09 -3.81 -2.61
CA ASN A 36 17.28 -3.46 -1.21
C ASN A 36 16.79 -2.04 -0.88
N LEU A 37 15.72 -1.61 -1.53
CA LEU A 37 15.13 -0.28 -1.31
C LEU A 37 14.36 -0.18 0.00
N CYS A 38 13.87 -1.32 0.51
CA CYS A 38 13.13 -1.36 1.77
C CYS A 38 13.57 -2.59 2.57
N PRO A 39 14.55 -2.45 3.46
CA PRO A 39 15.10 -3.61 4.20
C PRO A 39 14.08 -4.26 5.13
N PHE A 40 13.02 -3.55 5.52
CA PHE A 40 11.99 -4.09 6.41
C PHE A 40 11.14 -5.18 5.74
N ALA A 41 10.97 -5.14 4.43
CA ALA A 41 10.07 -6.05 3.72
C ALA A 41 10.70 -7.40 3.42
N LYS A 42 12.02 -7.49 3.39
CA LYS A 42 12.73 -8.70 2.94
C LYS A 42 12.48 -9.90 3.86
N ALA A 43 12.70 -9.74 5.16
CA ALA A 43 12.54 -10.83 6.11
C ALA A 43 11.08 -11.28 6.26
N PRO A 44 10.09 -10.35 6.41
CA PRO A 44 8.68 -10.75 6.45
C PRO A 44 8.22 -11.45 5.18
N HIS A 45 8.65 -10.99 3.99
CA HIS A 45 8.26 -11.60 2.72
C HIS A 45 8.77 -13.03 2.60
N VAL A 46 10.04 -13.26 2.96
CA VAL A 46 10.65 -14.61 2.93
C VAL A 46 9.88 -15.56 3.84
N LYS A 47 9.29 -15.06 4.92
CA LYS A 47 8.53 -15.85 5.87
C LYS A 47 7.03 -15.87 5.57
N ASN A 48 6.59 -15.34 4.42
CA ASN A 48 5.18 -15.24 4.03
C ASN A 48 4.32 -14.47 5.03
N ARG A 49 4.90 -13.43 5.63
CA ARG A 49 4.20 -12.60 6.62
C ARG A 49 3.76 -11.24 6.08
N VAL A 50 3.91 -11.04 4.77
CA VAL A 50 3.45 -9.82 4.09
C VAL A 50 2.08 -10.09 3.49
N ARG A 51 1.10 -9.27 3.88
CA ARG A 51 -0.24 -9.33 3.29
C ARG A 51 -0.37 -8.24 2.24
N ILE A 52 -0.83 -8.60 1.05
CA ILE A 52 -1.18 -7.66 0.00
C ILE A 52 -2.70 -7.65 -0.10
N ALA A 53 -3.33 -6.56 0.35
CA ALA A 53 -4.77 -6.36 0.30
C ALA A 53 -5.09 -5.35 -0.79
N VAL A 54 -6.03 -5.67 -1.66
CA VAL A 54 -6.46 -4.77 -2.73
C VAL A 54 -7.85 -4.26 -2.42
N SER A 55 -7.99 -2.92 -2.33
CA SER A 55 -9.27 -2.29 -2.15
C SER A 55 -9.96 -2.15 -3.50
N THR A 56 -11.24 -2.48 -3.54
CA THR A 56 -12.09 -2.27 -4.71
C THR A 56 -13.11 -1.16 -4.48
N ALA A 57 -12.88 -0.33 -3.46
CA ALA A 57 -13.74 0.79 -3.14
C ALA A 57 -13.84 1.77 -4.31
N LYS A 58 -15.00 2.38 -4.50
CA LYS A 58 -15.23 3.34 -5.58
C LYS A 58 -15.02 4.78 -5.14
N HIS A 59 -14.93 5.01 -3.85
CA HIS A 59 -14.81 6.33 -3.24
C HIS A 59 -13.82 6.28 -2.07
N THR A 60 -13.30 7.43 -1.73
CA THR A 60 -12.33 7.58 -0.64
C THR A 60 -12.86 7.02 0.68
N ASP A 61 -14.13 7.26 1.00
CA ASP A 61 -14.72 6.77 2.26
C ASP A 61 -14.64 5.24 2.35
N GLY A 62 -14.96 4.53 1.27
CA GLY A 62 -14.86 3.08 1.24
C GLY A 62 -13.42 2.59 1.37
N PHE A 63 -12.48 3.31 0.78
CA PHE A 63 -11.06 3.00 0.92
C PHE A 63 -10.60 3.16 2.38
N LEU A 64 -11.05 4.21 3.05
CA LEU A 64 -10.72 4.43 4.47
C LEU A 64 -11.36 3.38 5.37
N GLU A 65 -12.54 2.87 5.03
CA GLU A 65 -13.13 1.72 5.73
C GLU A 65 -12.28 0.46 5.55
N ASP A 66 -11.77 0.23 4.35
CA ASP A 66 -10.85 -0.88 4.10
C ASP A 66 -9.55 -0.71 4.90
N LEU A 67 -9.07 0.53 5.00
CA LEU A 67 -7.90 0.83 5.83
C LEU A 67 -8.17 0.50 7.30
N ASP A 68 -9.32 0.88 7.85
CA ASP A 68 -9.69 0.57 9.23
C ASP A 68 -9.67 -0.94 9.48
N ARG A 69 -10.23 -1.72 8.55
CA ARG A 69 -10.22 -3.19 8.66
C ARG A 69 -8.81 -3.76 8.63
N GLU A 70 -7.96 -3.25 7.74
CA GLU A 70 -6.59 -3.74 7.63
C GLU A 70 -5.73 -3.33 8.83
N LEU A 71 -5.97 -2.15 9.38
CA LEU A 71 -5.31 -1.72 10.62
C LEU A 71 -5.69 -2.63 11.79
N ALA A 72 -6.98 -2.93 11.93
CA ALA A 72 -7.46 -3.82 12.99
C ALA A 72 -6.89 -5.24 12.82
N LEU A 73 -6.89 -5.75 11.60
CA LEU A 73 -6.34 -7.07 11.30
C LEU A 73 -4.86 -7.16 11.65
N LEU A 74 -4.08 -6.17 11.27
CA LEU A 74 -2.65 -6.13 11.56
C LEU A 74 -2.41 -6.03 13.07
N ALA A 75 -3.16 -5.17 13.76
CA ALA A 75 -3.02 -4.97 15.20
C ALA A 75 -3.39 -6.22 15.99
N ASP A 76 -4.40 -6.97 15.55
CA ASP A 76 -4.91 -8.14 16.25
C ASP A 76 -4.16 -9.42 15.92
N SER A 77 -3.34 -9.41 14.86
CA SER A 77 -2.59 -10.60 14.42
C SER A 77 -1.23 -10.67 15.07
N PRO A 78 -0.75 -11.89 15.45
CA PRO A 78 0.62 -12.05 15.93
C PRO A 78 1.65 -11.67 14.87
N PRO A 79 2.77 -11.04 15.24
CA PRO A 79 3.81 -10.66 14.27
C PRO A 79 4.42 -11.83 13.48
N ASP A 80 4.42 -13.02 14.05
CA ASP A 80 4.91 -14.22 13.37
C ASP A 80 3.93 -14.77 12.33
N GLU A 81 2.69 -14.30 12.32
CA GLU A 81 1.69 -14.64 11.31
C GLU A 81 1.50 -13.52 10.30
N LEU A 82 1.45 -12.27 10.77
CA LEU A 82 1.25 -11.10 9.92
C LEU A 82 2.14 -9.96 10.41
N GLU A 83 3.20 -9.70 9.67
CA GLU A 83 4.19 -8.69 10.03
C GLU A 83 3.85 -7.31 9.48
N THR A 84 3.37 -7.27 8.23
CA THR A 84 3.12 -6.01 7.53
C THR A 84 2.04 -6.20 6.47
N THR A 85 1.38 -5.10 6.11
CA THR A 85 0.32 -5.11 5.10
C THR A 85 0.55 -4.01 4.07
N LEU A 86 0.36 -4.36 2.81
CA LEU A 86 0.31 -3.40 1.70
C LEU A 86 -1.15 -3.29 1.27
N LEU A 87 -1.76 -2.12 1.49
CA LEU A 87 -3.12 -1.84 1.04
C LEU A 87 -3.04 -1.06 -0.27
N VAL A 88 -3.50 -1.68 -1.34
CA VAL A 88 -3.35 -1.22 -2.72
C VAL A 88 -4.70 -0.82 -3.29
N HIS A 89 -4.74 0.26 -4.07
CA HIS A 89 -5.94 0.59 -4.86
C HIS A 89 -5.58 0.71 -6.34
N PRO A 90 -6.22 -0.09 -7.23
CA PRO A 90 -5.85 -0.12 -8.65
C PRO A 90 -6.38 1.07 -9.46
N SER A 91 -7.31 1.86 -8.96
CA SER A 91 -7.96 2.91 -9.76
C SER A 91 -8.16 4.25 -9.06
N LEU A 92 -8.43 4.28 -7.74
CA LEU A 92 -8.53 5.54 -7.00
C LEU A 92 -7.14 6.16 -6.81
N PHE A 93 -7.11 7.48 -6.62
CA PHE A 93 -5.88 8.21 -6.32
C PHE A 93 -4.84 8.16 -7.44
N ALA A 94 -5.29 8.08 -8.70
CA ALA A 94 -4.38 8.16 -9.83
C ALA A 94 -3.59 9.46 -9.83
N ASP A 95 -4.21 10.56 -9.39
CA ASP A 95 -3.54 11.83 -9.17
C ASP A 95 -2.81 11.80 -7.81
N PHE A 96 -1.51 12.05 -7.85
CA PHE A 96 -0.68 12.04 -6.64
C PHE A 96 -1.15 13.07 -5.59
N MET A 97 -1.62 14.24 -6.01
CA MET A 97 -2.09 15.26 -5.06
C MET A 97 -3.33 14.81 -4.31
N GLN A 98 -4.26 14.12 -4.99
CA GLN A 98 -5.43 13.54 -4.33
C GLN A 98 -5.02 12.46 -3.35
N PHE A 99 -4.03 11.63 -3.72
CA PHE A 99 -3.47 10.63 -2.84
C PHE A 99 -2.85 11.28 -1.61
N ASN A 100 -2.06 12.32 -1.81
CA ASN A 100 -1.40 13.03 -0.72
C ASN A 100 -2.40 13.67 0.26
N ASP A 101 -3.50 14.24 -0.27
CA ASP A 101 -4.56 14.80 0.57
C ASP A 101 -5.24 13.71 1.41
N MET A 102 -5.40 12.52 0.86
CA MET A 102 -5.98 11.39 1.58
C MET A 102 -5.11 10.93 2.75
N LEU A 103 -3.80 11.14 2.69
CA LEU A 103 -2.88 10.66 3.72
C LEU A 103 -3.18 11.27 5.10
N ASP A 104 -3.69 12.49 5.16
CA ASP A 104 -4.09 13.11 6.44
C ASP A 104 -5.21 12.30 7.09
N PHE A 105 -6.17 11.82 6.28
CA PHE A 105 -7.25 10.98 6.79
C PHE A 105 -6.73 9.58 7.18
N ALA A 106 -5.76 9.07 6.47
CA ALA A 106 -5.14 7.79 6.80
C ALA A 106 -4.40 7.88 8.14
N ASP A 107 -3.66 8.95 8.36
CA ASP A 107 -2.98 9.18 9.64
C ASP A 107 -3.98 9.33 10.78
N GLN A 108 -5.09 10.02 10.51
CA GLN A 108 -6.16 10.17 11.51
C GLN A 108 -6.80 8.81 11.83
N ALA A 109 -6.93 7.93 10.84
CA ALA A 109 -7.45 6.58 11.08
C ALA A 109 -6.57 5.79 12.05
N VAL A 110 -5.26 5.93 11.96
CA VAL A 110 -4.32 5.32 12.92
C VAL A 110 -4.60 5.83 14.33
N ILE A 111 -4.77 7.13 14.49
CA ILE A 111 -5.06 7.74 15.79
C ILE A 111 -6.42 7.29 16.31
N ASP A 112 -7.44 7.32 15.48
CA ASP A 112 -8.82 6.96 15.87
C ASP A 112 -8.93 5.49 16.28
N ASN A 113 -8.10 4.62 15.72
CA ASN A 113 -8.05 3.20 16.09
C ASN A 113 -7.14 2.92 17.30
N GLY A 114 -6.56 3.97 17.90
CA GLY A 114 -5.68 3.83 19.06
C GLY A 114 -4.34 3.19 18.74
N LEU A 115 -3.89 3.31 17.50
CA LEU A 115 -2.67 2.64 17.01
C LEU A 115 -1.49 3.59 16.83
N GLU A 116 -1.62 4.84 17.25
CA GLU A 116 -0.51 5.80 17.23
C GLU A 116 0.66 5.25 18.05
N GLY A 117 1.85 5.22 17.46
CA GLY A 117 3.03 4.63 18.09
C GLY A 117 3.09 3.11 17.99
N ILE A 118 2.07 2.46 17.43
CA ILE A 118 2.01 1.00 17.27
C ILE A 118 2.14 0.62 15.80
N ILE A 119 1.43 1.31 14.91
CA ILE A 119 1.47 1.10 13.45
C ILE A 119 1.74 2.43 12.78
N GLN A 120 2.64 2.42 11.80
CA GLN A 120 2.96 3.55 10.96
C GLN A 120 2.54 3.25 9.52
N ILE A 121 2.11 4.29 8.79
CA ILE A 121 1.76 4.17 7.38
C ILE A 121 2.86 4.84 6.55
N ALA A 122 3.43 4.09 5.61
CA ALA A 122 4.36 4.62 4.62
C ALA A 122 3.67 4.65 3.26
N PRO A 123 3.59 5.81 2.59
CA PRO A 123 2.90 5.94 1.31
C PRO A 123 3.79 5.55 0.14
N PHE A 124 3.18 4.90 -0.85
CA PHE A 124 3.79 4.61 -2.15
C PHE A 124 2.82 5.00 -3.25
N HIS A 125 3.32 5.52 -4.35
CA HIS A 125 2.48 5.95 -5.47
C HIS A 125 3.30 5.92 -6.76
N PRO A 126 2.68 5.63 -7.93
CA PRO A 126 3.43 5.64 -9.19
C PRO A 126 4.13 6.96 -9.50
N ASP A 127 3.55 8.08 -9.05
CA ASP A 127 4.08 9.42 -9.26
C ASP A 127 4.57 10.08 -7.98
N PHE A 128 4.99 9.29 -7.00
CA PHE A 128 5.41 9.82 -5.70
C PHE A 128 6.51 10.87 -5.86
N ARG A 129 6.35 11.97 -5.13
CA ARG A 129 7.28 13.09 -5.16
C ARG A 129 7.40 13.69 -3.76
N PHE A 130 8.63 13.75 -3.26
CA PHE A 130 8.90 14.44 -2.00
C PHE A 130 8.81 15.95 -2.19
N GLU A 131 8.35 16.65 -1.17
CA GLU A 131 8.26 18.09 -1.19
C GLU A 131 9.61 18.72 -1.49
N GLY A 132 9.61 19.72 -2.37
CA GLY A 132 10.84 20.44 -2.74
C GLY A 132 11.70 19.75 -3.79
N THR A 133 11.29 18.57 -4.30
CA THR A 133 12.02 17.85 -5.34
C THR A 133 11.37 18.00 -6.70
N GLU A 134 12.14 17.74 -7.76
CA GLU A 134 11.61 17.63 -9.11
C GLU A 134 11.04 16.23 -9.34
N ALA A 135 10.12 16.10 -10.31
CA ALA A 135 9.44 14.83 -10.57
C ALA A 135 10.40 13.70 -10.94
N ASP A 136 11.51 14.01 -11.59
CA ASP A 136 12.50 13.04 -12.06
C ASP A 136 13.66 12.82 -11.07
N ASP A 137 13.59 13.40 -9.88
CA ASP A 137 14.60 13.20 -8.84
C ASP A 137 14.67 11.72 -8.44
N ILE A 138 15.86 11.16 -8.42
CA ILE A 138 16.11 9.75 -8.13
C ILE A 138 15.57 9.37 -6.74
N GLY A 139 15.66 10.26 -5.76
CA GLY A 139 15.17 10.01 -4.41
C GLY A 139 13.68 9.69 -4.34
N ASN A 140 12.89 10.14 -5.32
CA ASN A 140 11.46 9.86 -5.34
C ASN A 140 11.14 8.39 -5.67
N TYR A 141 12.04 7.68 -6.35
CA TYR A 141 11.81 6.30 -6.77
C TYR A 141 11.73 5.32 -5.61
N THR A 142 12.28 5.64 -4.46
CA THR A 142 12.19 4.78 -3.27
C THR A 142 10.75 4.58 -2.81
N ASN A 143 9.85 5.53 -3.13
CA ASN A 143 8.44 5.47 -2.75
C ASN A 143 7.50 5.30 -3.93
N ARG A 144 8.02 4.89 -5.09
CA ARG A 144 7.19 4.61 -6.27
C ARG A 144 6.83 3.15 -6.37
N SER A 145 5.55 2.92 -6.63
CA SER A 145 4.94 1.59 -6.74
C SER A 145 4.06 1.53 -7.98
N PRO A 146 3.64 0.32 -8.42
CA PRO A 146 2.75 0.19 -9.59
C PRO A 146 1.39 0.85 -9.41
N TYR A 147 0.91 0.91 -8.17
CA TYR A 147 -0.41 1.48 -7.81
C TYR A 147 -0.29 2.27 -6.52
N PRO A 148 -1.22 3.22 -6.27
CA PRO A 148 -1.29 3.87 -4.96
C PRO A 148 -1.37 2.84 -3.85
N THR A 149 -0.47 2.92 -2.89
CA THR A 149 -0.31 1.88 -1.86
C THR A 149 -0.03 2.51 -0.50
N LEU A 150 -0.70 1.99 0.54
CA LEU A 150 -0.37 2.32 1.92
C LEU A 150 0.32 1.10 2.53
N HIS A 151 1.55 1.28 2.99
CA HIS A 151 2.31 0.23 3.66
C HIS A 151 2.12 0.38 5.17
N LEU A 152 1.41 -0.57 5.76
CA LEU A 152 1.13 -0.58 7.20
C LEU A 152 2.26 -1.34 7.89
N ILE A 153 3.05 -0.63 8.70
CA ILE A 153 4.27 -1.16 9.31
C ILE A 153 4.14 -1.11 10.83
N ARG A 154 4.49 -2.20 11.51
CA ARG A 154 4.58 -2.17 12.96
C ARG A 154 5.77 -1.31 13.38
N GLU A 155 5.56 -0.42 14.33
CA GLU A 155 6.65 0.42 14.89
C GLU A 155 7.77 -0.46 15.46
N ASP A 156 7.43 -1.57 16.10
CA ASP A 156 8.39 -2.52 16.65
C ASP A 156 9.30 -3.10 15.57
N SER A 157 8.77 -3.34 14.37
CA SER A 157 9.55 -3.86 13.25
C SER A 157 10.57 -2.84 12.76
N ILE A 158 10.21 -1.57 12.75
CA ILE A 158 11.10 -0.48 12.37
C ILE A 158 12.25 -0.37 13.39
N ALA A 159 11.91 -0.42 14.67
CA ALA A 159 12.90 -0.33 15.75
C ALA A 159 13.90 -1.48 15.69
N CYS A 160 13.44 -2.69 15.36
CA CYS A 160 14.31 -3.87 15.26
C CYS A 160 15.24 -3.84 14.05
N SER A 161 14.97 -2.96 13.07
CA SER A 161 15.77 -2.85 11.83
C SER A 161 16.96 -1.91 11.97
N PHE A 162 17.04 -1.21 13.06
CA PHE A 162 18.14 -0.32 13.41
C PHE A 162 18.93 -0.88 14.61
#